data_8b11cabc8973881497691f678ba803ba
#
_entry.id   8b11cabc8973881497691f678ba803ba
#
_cell.length_a   1.000
_cell.length_b   1.000
_cell.length_c   1.000
_cell.angle_alpha   90.00
_cell.angle_beta   90.00
_cell.angle_gamma   90.00
#
_symmetry.space_group_name_H-M   'P 1'
#
loop_
_entity.id
_entity.type
_entity.pdbx_description
1 polymer ?
#
loop_
_entity_poly.entity_id
_entity_poly.type
_entity_poly.pdbx_seq_one_letter_code
_entity_poly.pdbx_strand_id
1 'polypeptide(L)'
;MIKLIVTKSEKVQDLFVSSVKKFSKMSGVCVLVAKPYSAVANKLKGSRILFIDTLSESEEENVIHVPPSNLTALSIAVNQALQSFEGKKFLVFDSFSTLTVRNPPKVVSKFALFLLERVRTWDVEAVIIVAKEGTDAELLAVLKQSADKVEER
;
A
#
# COMPACT_ATOMS: atom_id res chain seq x y z
N MET A 1 8.06 6.69 9.16
CA MET A 1 6.94 7.66 9.21
C MET A 1 5.80 7.18 8.34
N ILE A 2 4.60 7.30 8.83
CA ILE A 2 3.39 6.87 8.10
C ILE A 2 2.65 8.12 7.61
N LYS A 3 2.49 8.21 6.30
CA LYS A 3 1.77 9.31 5.65
C LYS A 3 0.50 8.79 5.01
N LEU A 4 -0.62 9.42 5.33
CA LEU A 4 -1.91 9.14 4.71
C LEU A 4 -2.23 10.24 3.70
N ILE A 5 -2.59 9.84 2.48
CA ILE A 5 -3.07 10.76 1.45
C ILE A 5 -4.53 10.43 1.17
N VAL A 6 -5.40 11.41 1.38
CA VAL A 6 -6.82 11.32 1.05
C VAL A 6 -7.05 12.17 -0.20
N THR A 7 -7.53 11.55 -1.27
CA THR A 7 -7.65 12.23 -2.56
C THR A 7 -8.87 11.74 -3.33
N LYS A 8 -9.23 12.47 -4.39
CA LYS A 8 -10.29 12.05 -5.31
C LYS A 8 -9.89 10.76 -6.00
N SER A 9 -10.86 9.87 -6.24
CA SER A 9 -10.64 8.56 -6.88
C SER A 9 -9.85 8.67 -8.18
N GLU A 10 -10.12 9.67 -8.99
CA GLU A 10 -9.46 9.89 -10.28
C GLU A 10 -7.96 10.25 -10.16
N LYS A 11 -7.51 10.69 -8.98
CA LYS A 11 -6.11 11.08 -8.73
C LYS A 11 -5.29 10.00 -8.04
N VAL A 12 -5.92 8.95 -7.57
CA VAL A 12 -5.26 7.90 -6.78
C VAL A 12 -4.07 7.31 -7.52
N GLN A 13 -4.24 6.94 -8.78
CA GLN A 13 -3.18 6.29 -9.55
C GLN A 13 -1.98 7.20 -9.78
N ASP A 14 -2.22 8.47 -10.14
CA ASP A 14 -1.12 9.42 -10.36
C ASP A 14 -0.35 9.70 -9.07
N LEU A 15 -1.06 9.81 -7.95
CA LEU A 15 -0.42 10.02 -6.65
C LEU A 15 0.36 8.79 -6.20
N PHE A 16 -0.13 7.59 -6.51
CA PHE A 16 0.61 6.37 -6.24
C PHE A 16 1.95 6.38 -6.97
N VAL A 17 1.92 6.59 -8.29
CA VAL A 17 3.14 6.59 -9.10
C VAL A 17 4.12 7.69 -8.63
N SER A 18 3.63 8.91 -8.40
CA SER A 18 4.49 10.00 -7.95
C SER A 18 5.07 9.76 -6.56
N SER A 19 4.32 9.12 -5.67
CA SER A 19 4.80 8.75 -4.34
C SER A 19 5.94 7.75 -4.41
N VAL A 20 5.79 6.72 -5.24
CA VAL A 20 6.84 5.71 -5.43
C VAL A 20 8.10 6.33 -6.02
N LYS A 21 7.95 7.21 -7.00
CA LYS A 21 9.09 7.89 -7.64
C LYS A 21 9.91 8.74 -6.67
N LYS A 22 9.29 9.28 -5.63
CA LYS A 22 10.01 10.02 -4.59
C LYS A 22 11.00 9.15 -3.81
N PHE A 23 10.79 7.83 -3.82
CA PHE A 23 11.65 6.87 -3.15
C PHE A 23 12.65 6.20 -4.10
N SER A 24 12.99 6.84 -5.20
CA SER A 24 13.84 6.26 -6.26
C SER A 24 15.21 5.76 -5.78
N LYS A 25 15.70 6.29 -4.66
CA LYS A 25 16.99 5.88 -4.07
C LYS A 25 16.87 4.80 -3.01
N MET A 26 15.65 4.34 -2.74
CA MET A 26 15.37 3.35 -1.71
C MET A 26 14.82 2.08 -2.34
N SER A 27 14.99 0.97 -1.64
CA SER A 27 14.26 -0.26 -1.93
C SER A 27 12.94 -0.26 -1.18
N GLY A 28 11.95 -0.94 -1.71
CA GLY A 28 10.68 -1.01 -1.01
C GLY A 28 9.64 -1.90 -1.64
N VAL A 29 8.44 -1.79 -1.11
CA VAL A 29 7.31 -2.64 -1.43
C VAL A 29 6.13 -1.79 -1.88
N CYS A 30 5.54 -2.16 -3.02
CA CYS A 30 4.28 -1.57 -3.49
C CYS A 30 3.18 -2.63 -3.40
N VAL A 31 2.08 -2.30 -2.74
CA VAL A 31 0.90 -3.17 -2.68
C VAL A 31 -0.15 -2.63 -3.64
N LEU A 32 -0.52 -3.46 -4.61
CA LEU A 32 -1.42 -3.10 -5.69
C LEU A 32 -2.82 -3.67 -5.42
N VAL A 33 -3.76 -2.80 -5.12
CA VAL A 33 -5.14 -3.16 -4.81
C VAL A 33 -6.11 -2.62 -5.86
N ALA A 34 -5.79 -1.47 -6.45
CA ALA A 34 -6.65 -0.82 -7.44
C ALA A 34 -6.31 -1.18 -8.88
N LYS A 35 -5.02 -1.32 -9.20
CA LYS A 35 -4.54 -1.62 -10.55
C LYS A 35 -3.52 -2.75 -10.51
N PRO A 36 -3.54 -3.68 -11.48
CA PRO A 36 -2.57 -4.78 -11.51
C PRO A 36 -1.19 -4.30 -11.93
N TYR A 37 -0.18 -5.14 -11.71
CA TYR A 37 1.22 -4.84 -12.07
C TYR A 37 1.37 -4.41 -13.53
N SER A 38 0.65 -5.06 -14.45
CA SER A 38 0.72 -4.71 -15.88
C SER A 38 0.37 -3.25 -16.17
N ALA A 39 -0.47 -2.63 -15.34
CA ALA A 39 -0.87 -1.23 -15.51
C ALA A 39 0.21 -0.24 -15.04
N VAL A 40 1.13 -0.65 -14.16
CA VAL A 40 2.13 0.25 -13.57
C VAL A 40 3.56 -0.08 -13.94
N ALA A 41 3.80 -1.25 -14.53
CA ALA A 41 5.14 -1.75 -14.83
C ALA A 41 5.99 -0.76 -15.63
N ASN A 42 5.42 -0.13 -16.65
CA ASN A 42 6.13 0.81 -17.50
C ASN A 42 6.46 2.14 -16.80
N LYS A 43 5.70 2.49 -15.79
CA LYS A 43 5.84 3.77 -15.07
C LYS A 43 6.85 3.69 -13.93
N LEU A 44 7.13 2.48 -13.44
CA LEU A 44 7.96 2.27 -12.25
C LEU A 44 9.21 1.42 -12.53
N LYS A 45 9.82 1.62 -13.68
CA LYS A 45 11.05 0.94 -14.06
C LYS A 45 12.27 1.51 -13.34
N GLY A 46 13.28 0.66 -13.18
CA GLY A 46 14.60 1.07 -12.68
C GLY A 46 14.73 1.18 -11.17
N SER A 47 13.70 0.84 -10.42
CA SER A 47 13.72 0.85 -8.96
C SER A 47 13.78 -0.57 -8.40
N ARG A 48 14.34 -0.73 -7.20
CA ARG A 48 14.33 -2.01 -6.48
C ARG A 48 13.01 -2.12 -5.70
N ILE A 49 11.98 -2.61 -6.38
CA ILE A 49 10.65 -2.70 -5.83
C ILE A 49 10.17 -4.15 -5.89
N LEU A 50 9.64 -4.63 -4.77
CA LEU A 50 8.83 -5.83 -4.74
C LEU A 50 7.36 -5.40 -4.81
N PHE A 51 6.65 -5.96 -5.77
CA PHE A 51 5.21 -5.70 -5.92
C PHE A 51 4.42 -6.85 -5.31
N ILE A 52 3.41 -6.50 -4.53
CA ILE A 52 2.40 -7.46 -4.09
C ILE A 52 1.13 -7.10 -4.84
N ASP A 53 0.78 -7.93 -5.83
CA ASP A 53 -0.37 -7.70 -6.71
C ASP A 53 -1.54 -8.52 -6.21
N THR A 54 -2.61 -7.84 -5.78
CA THR A 54 -3.80 -8.53 -5.28
C THR A 54 -4.80 -8.88 -6.40
N LEU A 55 -4.56 -8.40 -7.62
CA LEU A 55 -5.52 -8.51 -8.72
C LEU A 55 -5.15 -9.54 -9.77
N SER A 56 -3.85 -9.79 -9.97
CA SER A 56 -3.41 -10.72 -11.01
C SER A 56 -2.12 -11.42 -10.63
N GLU A 57 -1.87 -12.55 -11.28
CA GLU A 57 -0.60 -13.26 -11.21
C GLU A 57 0.34 -12.72 -12.27
N SER A 58 1.65 -12.80 -12.00
CA SER A 58 2.69 -12.39 -12.92
C SER A 58 3.87 -13.36 -12.82
N GLU A 59 4.54 -13.61 -13.95
CA GLU A 59 5.76 -14.42 -13.98
C GLU A 59 7.01 -13.62 -13.62
N GLU A 60 6.88 -12.30 -13.46
CA GLU A 60 8.01 -11.46 -13.07
C GLU A 60 8.49 -11.81 -11.66
N GLU A 61 9.81 -11.89 -11.49
CA GLU A 61 10.43 -12.32 -10.23
C GLU A 61 10.12 -11.39 -9.06
N ASN A 62 9.90 -10.11 -9.35
CA ASN A 62 9.64 -9.09 -8.33
C ASN A 62 8.15 -8.86 -8.07
N VAL A 63 7.28 -9.76 -8.49
CA VAL A 63 5.84 -9.66 -8.29
C VAL A 63 5.31 -10.91 -7.57
N ILE A 64 4.64 -10.69 -6.46
CA ILE A 64 3.99 -11.74 -5.67
C ILE A 64 2.49 -11.50 -5.75
N HIS A 65 1.72 -12.55 -6.03
CA HIS A 65 0.26 -12.47 -6.02
C HIS A 65 -0.31 -12.93 -4.68
N VAL A 66 -1.20 -12.11 -4.10
CA VAL A 66 -1.96 -12.45 -2.90
C VAL A 66 -3.40 -12.04 -3.12
N PRO A 67 -4.38 -12.93 -3.03
CA PRO A 67 -5.79 -12.56 -3.19
C PRO A 67 -6.21 -11.46 -2.22
N PRO A 68 -7.00 -10.47 -2.67
CA PRO A 68 -7.37 -9.32 -1.82
C PRO A 68 -8.30 -9.67 -0.66
N SER A 69 -8.95 -10.83 -0.72
CA SER A 69 -9.80 -11.33 0.37
C SER A 69 -9.02 -12.04 1.47
N ASN A 70 -7.73 -12.32 1.26
CA ASN A 70 -6.89 -13.00 2.25
C ASN A 70 -5.94 -12.00 2.92
N LEU A 71 -6.47 -11.24 3.88
CA LEU A 71 -5.69 -10.20 4.56
C LEU A 71 -4.58 -10.78 5.44
N THR A 72 -4.74 -11.98 5.97
CA THR A 72 -3.69 -12.67 6.72
C THR A 72 -2.50 -12.94 5.81
N ALA A 73 -2.72 -13.50 4.63
CA ALA A 73 -1.66 -13.74 3.66
C ALA A 73 -1.03 -12.44 3.18
N LEU A 74 -1.82 -11.39 3.00
CA LEU A 74 -1.32 -10.08 2.61
C LEU A 74 -0.39 -9.50 3.68
N SER A 75 -0.77 -9.60 4.95
CA SER A 75 0.06 -9.17 6.07
C SER A 75 1.40 -9.90 6.10
N ILE A 76 1.38 -11.21 5.93
CA ILE A 76 2.59 -12.03 5.89
C ILE A 76 3.48 -11.63 4.71
N ALA A 77 2.91 -11.46 3.53
CA ALA A 77 3.65 -11.09 2.33
C ALA A 77 4.32 -9.72 2.47
N VAL A 78 3.61 -8.72 3.00
CA VAL A 78 4.16 -7.38 3.25
C VAL A 78 5.32 -7.47 4.23
N ASN A 79 5.14 -8.21 5.33
CA ASN A 79 6.17 -8.38 6.35
C ASN A 79 7.44 -9.02 5.76
N GLN A 80 7.28 -10.13 5.05
CA GLN A 80 8.42 -10.84 4.45
C GLN A 80 9.13 -9.98 3.39
N ALA A 81 8.35 -9.28 2.57
CA ALA A 81 8.92 -8.42 1.53
C ALA A 81 9.74 -7.28 2.15
N LEU A 82 9.21 -6.61 3.17
CA LEU A 82 9.93 -5.53 3.86
C LEU A 82 11.20 -6.05 4.52
N GLN A 83 11.14 -7.21 5.15
CA GLN A 83 12.31 -7.79 5.83
C GLN A 83 13.37 -8.29 4.86
N SER A 84 13.05 -8.49 3.58
CA SER A 84 14.04 -8.88 2.57
C SER A 84 15.01 -7.76 2.21
N PHE A 85 14.69 -6.52 2.56
CA PHE A 85 15.56 -5.37 2.33
C PHE A 85 16.26 -4.95 3.62
N GLU A 86 17.53 -4.62 3.51
CA GLU A 86 18.30 -4.05 4.61
C GLU A 86 18.19 -2.52 4.62
N GLY A 87 18.28 -1.93 5.82
CA GLY A 87 18.27 -0.49 5.98
C GLY A 87 16.90 0.14 5.80
N LYS A 88 16.91 1.43 5.48
CA LYS A 88 15.70 2.21 5.29
C LYS A 88 14.99 1.79 4.00
N LYS A 89 13.69 1.60 4.09
CA LYS A 89 12.87 1.11 2.97
C LYS A 89 11.50 1.78 2.98
N PHE A 90 10.78 1.64 1.87
CA PHE A 90 9.45 2.23 1.74
C PHE A 90 8.36 1.18 1.56
N LEU A 91 7.14 1.59 1.88
CA LEU A 91 5.91 0.82 1.64
C LEU A 91 4.86 1.78 1.09
N VAL A 92 4.30 1.48 -0.07
CA VAL A 92 3.24 2.28 -0.65
C VAL A 92 2.07 1.38 -1.05
N PHE A 93 0.87 1.71 -0.58
CA PHE A 93 -0.39 1.10 -1.04
C PHE A 93 -1.01 2.02 -2.08
N ASP A 94 -1.38 1.47 -3.24
CA ASP A 94 -1.99 2.28 -4.31
C ASP A 94 -3.40 2.75 -3.96
N SER A 95 -4.18 1.92 -3.25
CA SER A 95 -5.50 2.31 -2.74
C SER A 95 -5.92 1.38 -1.61
N PHE A 96 -5.66 1.81 -0.39
CA PHE A 96 -5.99 1.00 0.78
C PHE A 96 -7.49 0.80 0.93
N SER A 97 -8.27 1.84 0.62
CA SER A 97 -9.74 1.77 0.73
C SER A 97 -10.37 0.73 -0.20
N THR A 98 -9.71 0.38 -1.30
CA THR A 98 -10.23 -0.63 -2.25
C THR A 98 -10.28 -2.03 -1.63
N LEU A 99 -9.55 -2.28 -0.56
CA LEU A 99 -9.66 -3.55 0.17
C LEU A 99 -11.06 -3.82 0.68
N THR A 100 -11.88 -2.78 0.89
CA THR A 100 -13.26 -2.93 1.36
C THR A 100 -14.22 -3.49 0.31
N VAL A 101 -13.79 -3.56 -0.96
CA VAL A 101 -14.58 -4.22 -2.01
C VAL A 101 -14.70 -5.72 -1.74
N ARG A 102 -13.66 -6.32 -1.14
CA ARG A 102 -13.60 -7.76 -0.89
C ARG A 102 -13.66 -8.13 0.59
N ASN A 103 -13.65 -7.17 1.48
CA ASN A 103 -13.61 -7.41 2.92
C ASN A 103 -14.52 -6.42 3.64
N PRO A 104 -15.18 -6.84 4.74
CA PRO A 104 -15.94 -5.90 5.55
C PRO A 104 -15.05 -4.77 6.09
N PRO A 105 -15.56 -3.53 6.17
CA PRO A 105 -14.77 -2.40 6.66
C PRO A 105 -14.13 -2.62 8.03
N LYS A 106 -14.82 -3.27 8.96
CA LYS A 106 -14.25 -3.59 10.27
C LYS A 106 -13.03 -4.48 10.20
N VAL A 107 -13.05 -5.45 9.30
CA VAL A 107 -11.92 -6.36 9.10
C VAL A 107 -10.73 -5.59 8.50
N VAL A 108 -10.99 -4.72 7.54
CA VAL A 108 -9.95 -3.88 6.95
C VAL A 108 -9.38 -2.91 8.00
N SER A 109 -10.21 -2.34 8.87
CA SER A 109 -9.75 -1.46 9.95
C SER A 109 -8.81 -2.18 10.92
N LYS A 110 -9.14 -3.42 11.30
CA LYS A 110 -8.28 -4.24 12.16
C LYS A 110 -6.96 -4.58 11.47
N PHE A 111 -7.02 -4.90 10.19
CA PHE A 111 -5.83 -5.16 9.39
C PHE A 111 -4.94 -3.90 9.34
N ALA A 112 -5.53 -2.73 9.14
CA ALA A 112 -4.80 -1.46 9.11
C ALA A 112 -4.07 -1.21 10.42
N LEU A 113 -4.76 -1.36 11.56
CA LEU A 113 -4.15 -1.18 12.87
C LEU A 113 -2.96 -2.11 13.08
N PHE A 114 -3.15 -3.39 12.79
CA PHE A 114 -2.11 -4.39 12.95
C PHE A 114 -0.90 -4.09 12.05
N LEU A 115 -1.14 -3.81 10.78
CA LEU A 115 -0.07 -3.56 9.82
C LEU A 115 0.71 -2.30 10.16
N LEU A 116 0.00 -1.20 10.46
CA LEU A 116 0.66 0.08 10.70
C LEU A 116 1.43 0.11 12.02
N GLU A 117 0.99 -0.63 13.03
CA GLU A 117 1.78 -0.82 14.26
C GLU A 117 3.09 -1.53 13.96
N ARG A 118 3.04 -2.58 13.12
CA ARG A 118 4.25 -3.30 12.70
C ARG A 118 5.20 -2.40 11.91
N VAL A 119 4.67 -1.67 10.95
CA VAL A 119 5.44 -0.75 10.13
C VAL A 119 6.14 0.30 10.99
N ARG A 120 5.47 0.77 12.03
CA ARG A 120 6.02 1.78 12.94
C ARG A 120 7.24 1.28 13.71
N THR A 121 7.33 -0.02 13.99
CA THR A 121 8.47 -0.61 14.69
C THR A 121 9.68 -0.83 13.78
N TRP A 122 9.50 -0.73 12.48
CA TRP A 122 10.58 -0.87 11.49
C TRP A 122 10.99 0.50 10.94
N ASP A 123 12.16 0.58 10.33
CA ASP A 123 12.61 1.80 9.66
C ASP A 123 12.00 1.88 8.25
N VAL A 124 10.70 2.18 8.19
CA VAL A 124 9.91 2.17 6.95
C VAL A 124 9.25 3.53 6.75
N GLU A 125 9.38 4.06 5.54
CA GLU A 125 8.61 5.20 5.09
C GLU A 125 7.36 4.66 4.39
N ALA A 126 6.19 4.82 5.00
CA ALA A 126 4.95 4.29 4.48
C ALA A 126 4.05 5.40 3.94
N VAL A 127 3.48 5.15 2.76
CA VAL A 127 2.46 6.02 2.16
C VAL A 127 1.21 5.19 1.91
N ILE A 128 0.12 5.60 2.51
CA ILE A 128 -1.18 4.96 2.38
C ILE A 128 -2.10 5.93 1.64
N ILE A 129 -2.61 5.52 0.49
CA ILE A 129 -3.50 6.34 -0.32
C ILE A 129 -4.92 5.80 -0.22
N VAL A 130 -5.88 6.68 -0.01
CA VAL A 130 -7.30 6.32 0.01
C VAL A 130 -8.10 7.32 -0.84
N ALA A 131 -9.18 6.82 -1.44
CA ALA A 131 -10.12 7.66 -2.15
C ALA A 131 -11.08 8.32 -1.16
N LYS A 132 -11.40 9.60 -1.38
CA LYS A 132 -12.41 10.32 -0.58
C LYS A 132 -13.78 9.68 -0.75
N GLU A 133 -14.12 9.35 -1.98
CA GLU A 133 -15.43 8.81 -2.31
C GLU A 133 -15.54 7.36 -1.89
N GLY A 134 -16.56 7.05 -1.12
CA GLY A 134 -16.87 5.69 -0.74
C GLY A 134 -15.98 5.04 0.32
N THR A 135 -15.02 5.77 0.86
CA THR A 135 -14.23 5.22 1.97
C THR A 135 -15.07 5.21 3.24
N ASP A 136 -15.12 4.04 3.88
CA ASP A 136 -15.82 3.87 5.15
C ASP A 136 -15.29 4.85 6.20
N ALA A 137 -16.20 5.50 6.93
CA ALA A 137 -15.85 6.53 7.90
C ALA A 137 -15.01 5.99 9.06
N GLU A 138 -15.29 4.78 9.54
CA GLU A 138 -14.53 4.15 10.62
C GLU A 138 -13.11 3.82 10.15
N LEU A 139 -12.97 3.26 8.96
CA LEU A 139 -11.66 2.96 8.37
C LEU A 139 -10.85 4.24 8.21
N LEU A 140 -11.46 5.30 7.68
CA LEU A 140 -10.78 6.57 7.51
C LEU A 140 -10.30 7.15 8.85
N ALA A 141 -11.14 7.07 9.89
CA ALA A 141 -10.78 7.52 11.23
C ALA A 141 -9.59 6.75 11.79
N VAL A 142 -9.58 5.42 11.62
CA VAL A 142 -8.47 4.56 12.05
C VAL A 142 -7.18 4.95 11.34
N LEU A 143 -7.24 5.15 10.03
CA LEU A 143 -6.05 5.52 9.24
C LEU A 143 -5.53 6.90 9.64
N LYS A 144 -6.42 7.87 9.85
CA LYS A 144 -6.02 9.22 10.30
C LYS A 144 -5.36 9.19 11.67
N GLN A 145 -5.86 8.36 12.57
CA GLN A 145 -5.30 8.20 13.90
C GLN A 145 -3.91 7.55 13.88
N SER A 146 -3.71 6.61 12.97
CA SER A 146 -2.47 5.84 12.87
C SER A 146 -1.37 6.59 12.12
N ALA A 147 -1.72 7.55 11.28
CA ALA A 147 -0.75 8.26 10.45
C ALA A 147 -0.02 9.35 11.24
N ASP A 148 1.25 9.55 10.92
CA ASP A 148 2.05 10.66 11.45
C ASP A 148 1.73 11.95 10.71
N LYS A 149 1.35 11.85 9.44
CA LYS A 149 0.99 12.99 8.60
C LYS A 149 -0.21 12.63 7.74
N VAL A 150 -1.17 13.54 7.66
CA VAL A 150 -2.35 13.39 6.81
C VAL A 150 -2.35 14.53 5.79
N GLU A 151 -2.41 14.17 4.52
CA GLU A 151 -2.58 15.14 3.43
C GLU A 151 -3.91 14.89 2.74
N GLU A 152 -4.64 15.96 2.49
CA GLU A 152 -5.86 15.94 1.69
C GLU A 152 -5.58 16.69 0.38
N ARG A 153 -5.80 16.02 -0.72
CA ARG A 153 -5.51 16.58 -2.04
C ARG A 153 -6.69 16.52 -2.98
#